data_13a3f316a62940cedb4a8c2d56e91336
#
_entry.id   13a3f316a62940cedb4a8c2d56e91336
#
_cell.length_a   1.000
_cell.length_b   1.000
_cell.length_c   1.000
_cell.angle_alpha   90.00
_cell.angle_beta   90.00
_cell.angle_gamma   90.00
#
_symmetry.space_group_name_H-M   'P 1'
#
loop_
_entity.id
_entity.type
_entity.pdbx_description
1 polymer ?
#
loop_
_entity_poly.entity_id
_entity_poly.type
_entity_poly.pdbx_seq_one_letter_code
_entity_poly.pdbx_strand_id
1 'polypeptide(L)'
;MGPRMDRVLTPLQLVALPLMVMLFGCAGLGETIQPPRAQIANIRVEEMRGLETVFQVELRVLNVNDVPLTVKGMDCELRINDRPFAVGVSGHQVEIPAFGTAIVPINLYSSVLDVLKNVVGMGLEKADKLNYKLVGSIRIEGGTLMPSSLPFESKGELPLTDLTRTPSGR
;
A
#
# COMPACT_ATOMS: atom_id res chain seq x y z
N MET A 1 12.18 73.55 15.27
CA MET A 1 13.38 72.79 15.69
C MET A 1 12.87 71.68 16.62
N GLY A 2 12.54 70.51 16.00
CA GLY A 2 11.96 69.40 16.73
C GLY A 2 13.06 68.39 17.13
N PRO A 3 12.96 67.71 18.28
CA PRO A 3 13.98 66.80 18.75
C PRO A 3 13.95 65.52 17.92
N ARG A 4 15.08 65.15 17.32
CA ARG A 4 15.33 63.81 16.77
C ARG A 4 15.32 62.81 17.92
N MET A 5 14.30 62.02 17.99
CA MET A 5 14.29 60.80 18.84
C MET A 5 15.10 59.71 18.15
N ASP A 6 16.40 59.69 18.41
CA ASP A 6 17.25 58.56 18.05
C ASP A 6 16.89 57.41 18.99
N ARG A 7 16.05 56.48 18.51
CA ARG A 7 15.76 55.24 19.24
C ARG A 7 17.00 54.36 19.18
N VAL A 8 17.85 54.48 20.17
CA VAL A 8 18.94 53.55 20.43
C VAL A 8 18.32 52.20 20.79
N LEU A 9 18.38 51.25 19.88
CA LEU A 9 17.97 49.85 20.15
C LEU A 9 18.83 49.33 21.29
N THR A 10 18.19 48.92 22.37
CA THR A 10 18.88 48.34 23.53
C THR A 10 19.54 47.02 23.11
N PRO A 11 20.72 46.65 23.66
CA PRO A 11 21.44 45.44 23.29
C PRO A 11 20.58 44.17 23.47
N LEU A 12 19.58 44.21 24.34
CA LEU A 12 18.60 43.15 24.54
C LEU A 12 17.68 42.97 23.32
N GLN A 13 17.31 44.04 22.58
CA GLN A 13 16.49 43.98 21.36
C GLN A 13 17.30 43.48 20.17
N LEU A 14 18.58 43.71 20.14
CA LEU A 14 19.50 43.23 19.07
C LEU A 14 19.74 41.73 19.13
N VAL A 15 19.63 41.12 20.34
CA VAL A 15 19.75 39.67 20.54
C VAL A 15 18.39 38.97 20.42
N ALA A 16 17.29 39.61 20.85
CA ALA A 16 15.96 39.02 20.79
C ALA A 16 15.43 38.83 19.35
N LEU A 17 15.75 39.78 18.44
CA LEU A 17 15.27 39.72 17.05
C LEU A 17 15.81 38.52 16.26
N PRO A 18 17.11 38.19 16.23
CA PRO A 18 17.61 37.01 15.55
C PRO A 18 17.20 35.69 16.23
N LEU A 19 17.01 35.67 17.54
CA LEU A 19 16.52 34.50 18.27
C LEU A 19 15.06 34.18 17.88
N MET A 20 14.23 35.20 17.66
CA MET A 20 12.84 35.04 17.24
C MET A 20 12.74 34.51 15.77
N VAL A 21 13.66 34.89 14.89
CA VAL A 21 13.72 34.38 13.50
C VAL A 21 14.14 32.91 13.46
N MET A 22 14.99 32.45 14.38
CA MET A 22 15.37 31.03 14.44
C MET A 22 14.24 30.12 14.93
N LEU A 23 13.23 30.63 15.65
CA LEU A 23 12.09 29.85 16.12
C LEU A 23 11.01 29.61 15.04
N PHE A 24 11.00 30.36 13.94
CA PHE A 24 10.09 30.15 12.82
C PHE A 24 10.65 29.21 11.72
N GLY A 25 11.86 28.68 11.87
CA GLY A 25 12.59 27.92 10.84
C GLY A 25 12.28 26.43 10.74
N CYS A 26 11.32 25.87 11.47
CA CYS A 26 11.02 24.43 11.44
C CYS A 26 9.54 24.10 11.20
N ALA A 27 8.85 24.80 10.29
CA ALA A 27 7.63 24.28 9.71
C ALA A 27 8.04 23.28 8.61
N GLY A 28 8.03 21.99 8.95
CA GLY A 28 8.55 20.91 8.13
C GLY A 28 8.03 20.90 6.70
N LEU A 29 8.92 21.06 5.78
CA LEU A 29 8.75 20.82 4.35
C LEU A 29 9.01 19.33 4.05
N GLY A 30 8.32 18.43 4.75
CA GLY A 30 8.30 17.01 4.41
C GLY A 30 6.93 16.70 3.84
N GLU A 31 6.79 16.58 2.51
CA GLU A 31 5.61 15.96 1.93
C GLU A 31 5.50 14.55 2.48
N THR A 32 4.52 14.34 3.35
CA THR A 32 4.26 13.04 3.95
C THR A 32 3.55 12.19 2.90
N ILE A 33 4.27 11.29 2.22
CA ILE A 33 3.68 10.34 1.29
C ILE A 33 2.67 9.46 2.03
N GLN A 34 1.43 9.50 1.59
CA GLN A 34 0.35 8.69 2.14
C GLN A 34 0.39 7.28 1.54
N PRO A 35 0.08 6.24 2.34
CA PRO A 35 -0.07 4.89 1.82
C PRO A 35 -1.12 4.83 0.70
N PRO A 36 -0.82 4.15 -0.42
CA PRO A 36 -1.77 3.98 -1.49
C PRO A 36 -2.90 3.04 -1.07
N ARG A 37 -4.05 3.14 -1.74
CA ARG A 37 -5.17 2.22 -1.53
C ARG A 37 -5.07 1.09 -2.53
N ALA A 38 -5.15 -0.15 -2.06
CA ALA A 38 -5.15 -1.33 -2.92
C ALA A 38 -6.48 -2.06 -2.83
N GLN A 39 -6.93 -2.63 -3.96
CA GLN A 39 -8.13 -3.48 -4.03
C GLN A 39 -7.87 -4.62 -5.00
N ILE A 40 -8.40 -5.81 -4.71
CA ILE A 40 -8.38 -6.92 -5.66
C ILE A 40 -9.31 -6.56 -6.82
N ALA A 41 -8.74 -6.44 -8.01
CA ALA A 41 -9.48 -6.22 -9.25
C ALA A 41 -9.86 -7.53 -9.93
N ASN A 42 -8.97 -8.53 -9.83
CA ASN A 42 -9.17 -9.86 -10.40
C ASN A 42 -8.35 -10.89 -9.63
N ILE A 43 -8.85 -12.12 -9.54
CA ILE A 43 -8.14 -13.28 -9.00
C ILE A 43 -8.47 -14.50 -9.86
N ARG A 44 -7.44 -15.28 -10.21
CA ARG A 44 -7.60 -16.53 -10.96
C ARG A 44 -6.57 -17.55 -10.51
N VAL A 45 -6.91 -18.82 -10.58
CA VAL A 45 -5.97 -19.91 -10.42
C VAL A 45 -5.11 -19.95 -11.68
N GLU A 46 -3.79 -19.81 -11.54
CA GLU A 46 -2.85 -19.88 -12.65
C GLU A 46 -2.34 -21.31 -12.82
N GLU A 47 -1.95 -21.94 -11.72
CA GLU A 47 -1.35 -23.27 -11.75
C GLU A 47 -1.60 -24.02 -10.44
N MET A 48 -1.70 -25.37 -10.59
CA MET A 48 -1.69 -26.30 -9.45
C MET A 48 -0.53 -27.29 -9.66
N ARG A 49 0.44 -27.29 -8.74
CA ARG A 49 1.60 -28.19 -8.75
C ARG A 49 1.63 -29.00 -7.46
N GLY A 50 1.23 -30.26 -7.52
CA GLY A 50 1.24 -31.15 -6.37
C GLY A 50 0.39 -30.59 -5.22
N LEU A 51 1.05 -30.13 -4.14
CA LEU A 51 0.39 -29.55 -2.97
C LEU A 51 0.41 -28.02 -2.94
N GLU A 52 0.82 -27.37 -4.01
CA GLU A 52 0.88 -25.92 -4.13
C GLU A 52 -0.10 -25.42 -5.20
N THR A 53 -0.78 -24.34 -4.88
CA THR A 53 -1.65 -23.62 -5.81
C THR A 53 -1.14 -22.20 -5.98
N VAL A 54 -0.97 -21.79 -7.22
CA VAL A 54 -0.58 -20.42 -7.59
C VAL A 54 -1.81 -19.67 -8.08
N PHE A 55 -2.09 -18.55 -7.43
CA PHE A 55 -3.13 -17.62 -7.83
C PHE A 55 -2.48 -16.39 -8.46
N GLN A 56 -2.92 -16.01 -9.63
CA GLN A 56 -2.59 -14.71 -10.19
C GLN A 56 -3.65 -13.70 -9.74
N VAL A 57 -3.20 -12.65 -9.08
CA VAL A 57 -4.06 -11.58 -8.56
C VAL A 57 -3.65 -10.26 -9.23
N GLU A 58 -4.64 -9.53 -9.68
CA GLU A 58 -4.47 -8.18 -10.20
C GLU A 58 -4.95 -7.19 -9.13
N LEU A 59 -4.02 -6.41 -8.60
CA LEU A 59 -4.32 -5.38 -7.63
C LEU A 59 -4.49 -4.03 -8.33
N ARG A 60 -5.64 -3.41 -8.16
CA ARG A 60 -5.83 -2.01 -8.51
C ARG A 60 -5.29 -1.16 -7.37
N VAL A 61 -4.22 -0.42 -7.64
CA VAL A 61 -3.56 0.45 -6.68
C VAL A 61 -3.85 1.90 -7.04
N LEU A 62 -4.47 2.64 -6.12
CA LEU A 62 -4.77 4.07 -6.23
C LEU A 62 -3.71 4.85 -5.47
N ASN A 63 -3.00 5.70 -6.17
CA ASN A 63 -2.11 6.70 -5.59
C ASN A 63 -2.95 7.89 -5.10
N VAL A 64 -2.92 8.18 -3.82
CA VAL A 64 -3.64 9.30 -3.19
C VAL A 64 -2.78 10.55 -3.03
N ASN A 65 -1.53 10.49 -3.54
CA ASN A 65 -0.57 11.58 -3.45
C ASN A 65 -0.57 12.42 -4.74
N ASP A 66 -0.13 13.64 -4.64
CA ASP A 66 0.04 14.60 -5.74
C ASP A 66 1.33 14.38 -6.57
N VAL A 67 2.14 13.39 -6.17
CA VAL A 67 3.35 12.97 -6.87
C VAL A 67 3.19 11.55 -7.42
N PRO A 68 3.80 11.20 -8.57
CA PRO A 68 3.77 9.84 -9.08
C PRO A 68 4.54 8.90 -8.15
N LEU A 69 4.09 7.63 -8.07
CA LEU A 69 4.74 6.57 -7.32
C LEU A 69 5.29 5.52 -8.29
N THR A 70 6.60 5.31 -8.28
CA THR A 70 7.23 4.21 -9.01
C THR A 70 7.34 2.99 -8.10
N VAL A 71 6.44 2.03 -8.31
CA VAL A 71 6.48 0.73 -7.61
C VAL A 71 7.64 -0.08 -8.16
N LYS A 72 8.49 -0.61 -7.28
CA LYS A 72 9.62 -1.54 -7.61
C LYS A 72 9.29 -2.99 -7.28
N GLY A 73 8.22 -3.20 -6.54
CA GLY A 73 7.74 -4.50 -6.14
C GLY A 73 6.80 -4.41 -4.95
N MET A 74 6.20 -5.53 -4.61
CA MET A 74 5.34 -5.64 -3.43
C MET A 74 5.37 -7.04 -2.84
N ASP A 75 5.04 -7.11 -1.58
CA ASP A 75 4.79 -8.35 -0.85
C ASP A 75 3.43 -8.25 -0.17
N CYS A 76 2.74 -9.38 -0.05
CA CYS A 76 1.47 -9.40 0.65
C CYS A 76 1.10 -10.79 1.19
N GLU A 77 0.24 -10.78 2.20
CA GLU A 77 -0.45 -11.93 2.75
C GLU A 77 -1.95 -11.77 2.50
N LEU A 78 -2.56 -12.77 1.88
CA LEU A 78 -4.00 -12.89 1.73
C LEU A 78 -4.54 -13.75 2.86
N ARG A 79 -5.52 -13.22 3.56
CA ARG A 79 -6.29 -13.92 4.59
C ARG A 79 -7.74 -14.07 4.15
N ILE A 80 -8.32 -15.23 4.39
CA ILE A 80 -9.73 -15.51 4.14
C ILE A 80 -10.41 -15.81 5.47
N ASN A 81 -11.47 -15.08 5.79
CA ASN A 81 -12.16 -15.15 7.08
C ASN A 81 -11.16 -15.12 8.27
N ASP A 82 -10.23 -14.16 8.22
CA ASP A 82 -9.15 -13.92 9.19
C ASP A 82 -8.10 -15.04 9.33
N ARG A 83 -8.14 -16.08 8.49
CA ARG A 83 -7.13 -17.15 8.47
C ARG A 83 -6.13 -16.92 7.34
N PRO A 84 -4.82 -17.16 7.56
CA PRO A 84 -3.84 -17.12 6.50
C PRO A 84 -4.23 -18.08 5.37
N PHE A 85 -4.16 -17.60 4.13
CA PHE A 85 -4.55 -18.37 2.96
C PHE A 85 -3.42 -18.46 1.92
N ALA A 86 -2.80 -17.34 1.58
CA ALA A 86 -1.74 -17.29 0.60
C ALA A 86 -0.78 -16.13 0.88
N VAL A 87 0.46 -16.29 0.45
CA VAL A 87 1.48 -15.25 0.49
C VAL A 87 2.00 -14.98 -0.91
N GLY A 88 2.41 -13.75 -1.18
CA GLY A 88 2.88 -13.42 -2.50
C GLY A 88 3.89 -12.30 -2.55
N VAL A 89 4.61 -12.30 -3.66
CA VAL A 89 5.58 -11.26 -3.99
C VAL A 89 5.43 -10.89 -5.47
N SER A 90 5.68 -9.63 -5.77
CA SER A 90 5.77 -9.13 -7.14
C SER A 90 7.03 -8.28 -7.28
N GLY A 91 7.78 -8.51 -8.36
CA GLY A 91 8.90 -7.68 -8.76
C GLY A 91 8.57 -6.80 -9.97
N HIS A 92 7.29 -6.71 -10.36
CA HIS A 92 6.88 -5.89 -11.48
C HIS A 92 7.03 -4.41 -11.14
N GLN A 93 7.75 -3.70 -12.01
CA GLN A 93 7.87 -2.26 -11.91
C GLN A 93 6.68 -1.60 -12.61
N VAL A 94 5.97 -0.75 -11.86
CA VAL A 94 4.78 -0.03 -12.35
C VAL A 94 4.83 1.41 -11.88
N GLU A 95 4.59 2.35 -12.76
CA GLU A 95 4.42 3.76 -12.42
C GLU A 95 2.93 4.05 -12.22
N ILE A 96 2.60 4.68 -11.09
CA ILE A 96 1.24 5.09 -10.73
C ILE A 96 1.22 6.62 -10.74
N PRO A 97 0.52 7.25 -11.69
CA PRO A 97 0.44 8.71 -11.76
C PRO A 97 -0.07 9.34 -10.47
N ALA A 98 0.21 10.62 -10.25
CA ALA A 98 -0.38 11.40 -9.18
C ALA A 98 -1.91 11.33 -9.26
N PHE A 99 -2.57 11.02 -8.13
CA PHE A 99 -4.02 10.78 -8.02
C PHE A 99 -4.57 9.73 -9.00
N GLY A 100 -3.68 8.95 -9.62
CA GLY A 100 -4.00 7.93 -10.62
C GLY A 100 -4.12 6.52 -10.05
N THR A 101 -4.45 5.59 -10.95
CA THR A 101 -4.50 4.15 -10.64
C THR A 101 -3.67 3.35 -11.61
N ALA A 102 -3.11 2.23 -11.13
CA ALA A 102 -2.49 1.23 -11.98
C ALA A 102 -2.89 -0.18 -11.52
N ILE A 103 -2.75 -1.15 -12.43
CA ILE A 103 -2.89 -2.57 -12.11
C ILE A 103 -1.50 -3.14 -11.86
N VAL A 104 -1.33 -3.75 -10.69
CA VAL A 104 -0.09 -4.44 -10.30
C VAL A 104 -0.39 -5.93 -10.22
N PRO A 105 0.16 -6.76 -11.12
CA PRO A 105 0.02 -8.20 -11.03
C PRO A 105 0.91 -8.76 -9.92
N ILE A 106 0.37 -9.74 -9.18
CA ILE A 106 1.08 -10.44 -8.12
C ILE A 106 0.70 -11.91 -8.12
N ASN A 107 1.68 -12.78 -7.94
CA ASN A 107 1.45 -14.21 -7.77
C ASN A 107 1.39 -14.54 -6.29
N LEU A 108 0.29 -15.16 -5.88
CA LEU A 108 0.07 -15.66 -4.52
C LEU A 108 0.23 -17.17 -4.49
N TYR A 109 0.99 -17.65 -3.54
CA TYR A 109 1.28 -19.06 -3.31
C TYR A 109 0.53 -19.55 -2.10
N SER A 110 -0.25 -20.62 -2.26
CA SER A 110 -1.02 -21.25 -1.20
C SER A 110 -0.79 -22.75 -1.18
N SER A 111 -0.71 -23.33 0.03
CA SER A 111 -0.70 -24.77 0.17
C SER A 111 -2.11 -25.35 -0.03
N VAL A 112 -2.24 -26.45 -0.77
CA VAL A 112 -3.52 -27.16 -0.92
C VAL A 112 -4.09 -27.56 0.45
N LEU A 113 -3.24 -27.87 1.43
CA LEU A 113 -3.68 -28.17 2.79
C LEU A 113 -4.31 -26.96 3.47
N ASP A 114 -3.80 -25.76 3.23
CA ASP A 114 -4.36 -24.53 3.79
C ASP A 114 -5.69 -24.17 3.09
N VAL A 115 -5.77 -24.41 1.78
CA VAL A 115 -7.03 -24.30 1.03
C VAL A 115 -8.08 -25.27 1.62
N LEU A 116 -7.73 -26.56 1.79
CA LEU A 116 -8.63 -27.57 2.34
C LEU A 116 -9.04 -27.26 3.79
N LYS A 117 -8.09 -26.89 4.65
CA LYS A 117 -8.40 -26.50 6.04
C LYS A 117 -9.34 -25.31 6.10
N ASN A 118 -9.17 -24.35 5.21
CA ASN A 118 -10.01 -23.18 5.12
C ASN A 118 -11.41 -23.54 4.57
N VAL A 119 -11.48 -24.38 3.54
CA VAL A 119 -12.74 -24.83 2.95
C VAL A 119 -13.54 -25.73 3.94
N VAL A 120 -12.91 -26.75 4.50
CA VAL A 120 -13.57 -27.69 5.41
C VAL A 120 -13.87 -27.05 6.77
N GLY A 121 -12.93 -26.23 7.29
CA GLY A 121 -13.09 -25.58 8.60
C GLY A 121 -14.10 -24.43 8.64
N MET A 122 -14.58 -23.95 7.50
CA MET A 122 -15.50 -22.82 7.39
C MET A 122 -16.93 -23.20 7.02
N GLY A 123 -17.21 -24.48 6.77
CA GLY A 123 -18.56 -24.92 6.35
C GLY A 123 -18.97 -24.22 5.04
N LEU A 124 -18.04 -24.03 4.11
CA LEU A 124 -18.23 -23.28 2.86
C LEU A 124 -19.28 -23.86 1.90
N GLU A 125 -19.85 -25.02 2.22
CA GLU A 125 -20.96 -25.57 1.45
C GLU A 125 -22.19 -24.63 1.37
N LYS A 126 -22.21 -23.56 2.19
CA LYS A 126 -23.31 -22.58 2.26
C LYS A 126 -22.91 -21.12 2.10
N ALA A 127 -21.64 -20.82 1.85
CA ALA A 127 -21.16 -19.44 1.76
C ALA A 127 -21.04 -19.02 0.27
N ASP A 128 -21.89 -18.11 -0.19
CA ASP A 128 -21.80 -17.53 -1.54
C ASP A 128 -20.60 -16.56 -1.67
N LYS A 129 -20.10 -16.05 -0.56
CA LYS A 129 -19.05 -15.03 -0.49
C LYS A 129 -18.05 -15.29 0.64
N LEU A 130 -16.82 -14.92 0.41
CA LEU A 130 -15.72 -14.99 1.36
C LEU A 130 -15.22 -13.59 1.72
N ASN A 131 -15.05 -13.33 3.00
CA ASN A 131 -14.37 -12.11 3.44
C ASN A 131 -12.87 -12.27 3.23
N TYR A 132 -12.25 -11.33 2.50
CA TYR A 132 -10.81 -11.30 2.36
C TYR A 132 -10.20 -10.10 3.07
N LYS A 133 -8.98 -10.29 3.54
CA LYS A 133 -8.09 -9.26 4.02
C LYS A 133 -6.73 -9.47 3.38
N LEU A 134 -6.27 -8.46 2.64
CA LEU A 134 -4.96 -8.44 2.01
C LEU A 134 -4.12 -7.38 2.72
N VAL A 135 -3.00 -7.79 3.29
CA VAL A 135 -2.05 -6.89 3.97
C VAL A 135 -0.68 -7.08 3.36
N GLY A 136 0.08 -5.99 3.28
CA GLY A 136 1.41 -6.08 2.69
C GLY A 136 2.13 -4.75 2.64
N SER A 137 3.20 -4.72 1.86
CA SER A 137 3.98 -3.51 1.62
C SER A 137 4.29 -3.31 0.14
N ILE A 138 4.27 -2.08 -0.29
CA ILE A 138 4.64 -1.65 -1.63
C ILE A 138 6.00 -0.97 -1.53
N ARG A 139 7.01 -1.54 -2.20
CA ARG A 139 8.33 -0.91 -2.33
C ARG A 139 8.27 0.10 -3.46
N ILE A 140 8.59 1.34 -3.15
CA ILE A 140 8.64 2.43 -4.11
C ILE A 140 10.07 2.89 -4.33
N GLU A 141 10.31 3.53 -5.47
CA GLU A 141 11.56 4.25 -5.68
C GLU A 141 11.60 5.42 -4.71
N GLY A 142 12.40 5.24 -3.65
CA GLY A 142 12.56 6.24 -2.61
C GLY A 142 13.63 7.26 -2.98
N GLY A 143 13.45 8.52 -2.58
CA GLY A 143 14.51 9.54 -2.55
C GLY A 143 15.01 9.75 -1.13
N THR A 144 15.89 10.70 -0.93
CA THR A 144 16.49 11.01 0.40
C THR A 144 15.43 11.38 1.46
N LEU A 145 14.24 11.82 1.04
CA LEU A 145 13.13 12.23 1.91
C LEU A 145 11.87 11.37 1.74
N MET A 146 11.87 10.39 0.81
CA MET A 146 10.73 9.50 0.57
C MET A 146 10.96 8.14 1.25
N PRO A 147 9.92 7.54 1.87
CA PRO A 147 10.01 6.17 2.38
C PRO A 147 10.24 5.21 1.21
N SER A 148 11.05 4.17 1.44
CA SER A 148 11.29 3.12 0.43
C SER A 148 10.18 2.06 0.40
N SER A 149 9.30 2.04 1.40
CA SER A 149 8.21 1.08 1.53
C SER A 149 6.99 1.72 2.17
N LEU A 150 5.82 1.43 1.61
CA LEU A 150 4.53 1.92 2.07
C LEU A 150 3.64 0.73 2.42
N PRO A 151 3.13 0.62 3.65
CA PRO A 151 2.18 -0.43 4.01
C PRO A 151 0.84 -0.20 3.31
N PHE A 152 0.13 -1.28 3.02
CA PHE A 152 -1.24 -1.22 2.54
C PHE A 152 -2.11 -2.31 3.18
N GLU A 153 -3.38 -2.04 3.26
CA GLU A 153 -4.41 -2.98 3.67
C GLU A 153 -5.61 -2.86 2.74
N SER A 154 -6.16 -4.00 2.33
CA SER A 154 -7.39 -4.08 1.55
C SER A 154 -8.31 -5.13 2.17
N LYS A 155 -9.58 -4.80 2.26
CA LYS A 155 -10.64 -5.72 2.74
C LYS A 155 -11.80 -5.69 1.76
N GLY A 156 -12.49 -6.83 1.65
CA GLY A 156 -13.66 -6.93 0.82
C GLY A 156 -14.26 -8.33 0.84
N GLU A 157 -15.19 -8.55 -0.08
CA GLU A 157 -15.83 -9.85 -0.29
C GLU A 157 -15.42 -10.38 -1.66
N LEU A 158 -15.11 -11.67 -1.74
CA LEU A 158 -14.83 -12.40 -2.97
C LEU A 158 -15.96 -13.40 -3.20
N PRO A 159 -16.62 -13.40 -4.35
CA PRO A 159 -17.53 -14.47 -4.72
C PRO A 159 -16.74 -15.76 -4.93
N LEU A 160 -17.25 -16.89 -4.41
CA LEU A 160 -16.61 -18.20 -4.56
C LEU A 160 -16.40 -18.61 -6.02
N THR A 161 -17.25 -18.13 -6.91
CA THR A 161 -17.16 -18.39 -8.35
C THR A 161 -15.85 -17.91 -8.98
N ASP A 162 -15.22 -16.87 -8.41
CA ASP A 162 -13.98 -16.30 -8.95
C ASP A 162 -12.76 -17.16 -8.58
N LEU A 163 -12.82 -17.87 -7.44
CA LEU A 163 -11.76 -18.78 -7.00
C LEU A 163 -11.81 -20.14 -7.75
N THR A 164 -12.95 -20.49 -8.35
CA THR A 164 -13.14 -21.77 -9.06
C THR A 164 -13.03 -21.65 -10.58
N ARG A 165 -12.84 -20.44 -11.11
CA ARG A 165 -12.62 -20.24 -12.55
C ARG A 165 -11.26 -20.82 -12.94
N THR A 166 -11.30 -22.06 -13.45
CA THR A 166 -10.18 -22.64 -14.19
C THR A 166 -9.97 -21.82 -15.46
N PRO A 167 -8.72 -21.48 -15.82
CA PRO A 167 -8.46 -20.83 -17.10
C PRO A 167 -8.99 -21.74 -18.20
N SER A 168 -9.97 -21.25 -18.97
CA SER A 168 -10.39 -21.94 -20.18
C SER A 168 -9.20 -21.90 -21.13
N GLY A 169 -8.56 -23.04 -21.33
CA GLY A 169 -7.42 -23.20 -22.23
C GLY A 169 -7.74 -22.67 -23.64
N ARG A 170 -6.82 -21.87 -24.13
CA ARG A 170 -6.57 -21.66 -25.55
C ARG A 170 -5.23 -22.28 -25.88
#